data_195715cfa72c655996c9222f0e925b1e
#
_entry.id   195715cfa72c655996c9222f0e925b1e
#
_cell.length_a   1.000
_cell.length_b   1.000
_cell.length_c   1.000
_cell.angle_alpha   90.00
_cell.angle_beta   90.00
_cell.angle_gamma   90.00
#
_symmetry.space_group_name_H-M   'P 1'
#
loop_
_entity.id
_entity.type
_entity.pdbx_description
1 polymer ?
#
loop_
_entity_poly.entity_id
_entity_poly.type
_entity_poly.pdbx_seq_one_letter_code
_entity_poly.pdbx_strand_id
1 'polypeptide(L)'
;VLFIVVVALAGLGFAVVNALYHNAWGTFTIAMTIPIGFVMGFYLQKFRPGAVAEISFLGVALLSIAVLLGRVVAQSSYATWFEYERSTLVWLLGGYGFLASVLPGWMLLVPRGYLSTFMKLGVVFLLGFGVIALAPTIQMPRMTTFADGGGPIIPGTVFPFLFITIACGAVSGFHALVSSGTTPKMIEQESQALVGYAAMLLESFVGVMALVAATVLLPGDYFSINTTLSSDALAAMGFPPLRIAELSRLVEVEVAGRPGGAVSLAVGMASIFSALPGMAGLMAYWYQFALLFEALFILTTIDTGTRVARYLIQEMAGRISPSFRQLNWLPGVLISSGVVVGGWASLIATGSISTIWPMFGAANQLLGTLALCIGTTVLIKMRKSQYLWITALPMVFVGFITLTGSYEMFRMFVAAAGTFTDGQALALYLDAALVAIVAILGLVVLSDSARQWYGYLIQKRPFTSSEIVVMAGGGSAGNLHATVTQDDAGFRLPHGTGCC
;
A
#
# COMPACT_ATOMS: atom_id res chain seq x y z
N VAL A 1 0.40 10.76 -12.10
CA VAL A 1 0.68 10.43 -10.69
C VAL A 1 -0.61 10.30 -9.90
N LEU A 2 -1.49 11.33 -9.84
CA LEU A 2 -2.73 11.29 -9.04
C LEU A 2 -3.60 10.07 -9.35
N PHE A 3 -3.88 9.80 -10.62
CA PHE A 3 -4.67 8.63 -11.03
C PHE A 3 -4.03 7.32 -10.56
N ILE A 4 -2.72 7.18 -10.73
CA ILE A 4 -1.97 6.00 -10.30
C ILE A 4 -2.11 5.77 -8.78
N VAL A 5 -2.04 6.85 -7.98
CA VAL A 5 -2.24 6.78 -6.53
C VAL A 5 -3.66 6.33 -6.18
N VAL A 6 -4.67 6.84 -6.89
CA VAL A 6 -6.08 6.46 -6.67
C VAL A 6 -6.29 4.96 -6.94
N VAL A 7 -5.72 4.42 -8.03
CA VAL A 7 -5.79 2.98 -8.34
C VAL A 7 -5.04 2.15 -7.28
N ALA A 8 -3.88 2.62 -6.84
CA ALA A 8 -3.12 1.95 -5.78
C ALA A 8 -3.92 1.87 -4.45
N LEU A 9 -4.56 2.97 -4.07
CA LEU A 9 -5.41 3.01 -2.87
C LEU A 9 -6.66 2.12 -3.02
N ALA A 10 -7.24 2.04 -4.21
CA ALA A 10 -8.36 1.15 -4.48
C ALA A 10 -7.97 -0.32 -4.32
N GLY A 11 -6.83 -0.76 -4.85
CA GLY A 11 -6.33 -2.13 -4.68
C GLY A 11 -6.13 -2.51 -3.22
N LEU A 12 -5.48 -1.63 -2.46
CA LEU A 12 -5.27 -1.83 -1.03
C LEU A 12 -6.59 -1.83 -0.24
N GLY A 13 -7.48 -0.88 -0.53
CA GLY A 13 -8.79 -0.81 0.12
C GLY A 13 -9.66 -2.04 -0.15
N PHE A 14 -9.57 -2.60 -1.36
CA PHE A 14 -10.25 -3.85 -1.72
C PHE A 14 -9.83 -5.02 -0.83
N ALA A 15 -8.53 -5.15 -0.54
CA ALA A 15 -8.03 -6.19 0.35
C ALA A 15 -8.59 -6.05 1.78
N VAL A 16 -8.67 -4.82 2.33
CA VAL A 16 -9.26 -4.56 3.65
C VAL A 16 -10.74 -4.89 3.68
N VAL A 17 -11.50 -4.48 2.66
CA VAL A 17 -12.95 -4.77 2.58
C VAL A 17 -13.20 -6.28 2.59
N ASN A 18 -12.43 -7.06 1.81
CA ASN A 18 -12.56 -8.51 1.79
C ASN A 18 -12.12 -9.19 3.11
N ALA A 19 -11.13 -8.62 3.80
CA ALA A 19 -10.69 -9.11 5.10
C ALA A 19 -11.75 -8.92 6.21
N LEU A 20 -12.51 -7.82 6.14
CA LEU A 20 -13.50 -7.43 7.14
C LEU A 20 -14.93 -7.86 6.82
N TYR A 21 -15.21 -8.27 5.59
CA TYR A 21 -16.53 -8.73 5.16
C TYR A 21 -17.03 -9.88 6.05
N HIS A 22 -18.21 -9.72 6.65
CA HIS A 22 -18.78 -10.67 7.63
C HIS A 22 -17.78 -11.15 8.69
N ASN A 23 -16.96 -10.22 9.21
CA ASN A 23 -16.03 -10.48 10.30
C ASN A 23 -16.22 -9.45 11.42
N ALA A 24 -17.21 -9.69 12.28
CA ALA A 24 -17.53 -8.80 13.39
C ALA A 24 -16.35 -8.61 14.35
N TRP A 25 -15.57 -9.68 14.63
CA TRP A 25 -14.39 -9.62 15.48
C TRP A 25 -13.32 -8.69 14.90
N GLY A 26 -12.91 -8.93 13.63
CA GLY A 26 -11.91 -8.11 12.96
C GLY A 26 -12.35 -6.65 12.83
N THR A 27 -13.60 -6.42 12.45
CA THR A 27 -14.17 -5.06 12.29
C THR A 27 -14.18 -4.30 13.63
N PHE A 28 -14.63 -4.92 14.71
CA PHE A 28 -14.57 -4.33 16.05
C PHE A 28 -13.14 -3.97 16.43
N THR A 29 -12.20 -4.90 16.29
CA THR A 29 -10.80 -4.69 16.69
C THR A 29 -10.16 -3.54 15.91
N ILE A 30 -10.43 -3.46 14.60
CA ILE A 30 -9.92 -2.35 13.75
C ILE A 30 -10.60 -1.03 14.12
N ALA A 31 -11.91 -1.02 14.36
CA ALA A 31 -12.63 0.17 14.79
C ALA A 31 -12.05 0.73 16.10
N MET A 32 -11.67 -0.15 17.04
CA MET A 32 -11.07 0.26 18.31
C MET A 32 -9.68 0.91 18.17
N THR A 33 -8.98 0.68 17.07
CA THR A 33 -7.70 1.37 16.81
C THR A 33 -7.86 2.89 16.63
N ILE A 34 -9.05 3.36 16.26
CA ILE A 34 -9.34 4.78 16.07
C ILE A 34 -9.37 5.49 17.44
N PRO A 35 -10.24 5.13 18.41
CA PRO A 35 -10.22 5.77 19.72
C PRO A 35 -8.90 5.56 20.46
N ILE A 36 -8.23 4.41 20.32
CA ILE A 36 -6.89 4.19 20.89
C ILE A 36 -5.91 5.22 20.32
N GLY A 37 -5.90 5.41 19.01
CA GLY A 37 -5.05 6.40 18.35
C GLY A 37 -5.33 7.84 18.84
N PHE A 38 -6.60 8.22 18.98
CA PHE A 38 -6.97 9.52 19.55
C PHE A 38 -6.48 9.70 20.99
N VAL A 39 -6.65 8.69 21.84
CA VAL A 39 -6.17 8.73 23.24
C VAL A 39 -4.65 8.90 23.27
N MET A 40 -3.92 8.13 22.45
CA MET A 40 -2.47 8.22 22.36
C MET A 40 -2.01 9.61 21.88
N GLY A 41 -2.62 10.13 20.80
CA GLY A 41 -2.28 11.44 20.24
C GLY A 41 -2.54 12.58 21.24
N PHE A 42 -3.70 12.53 21.88
CA PHE A 42 -4.08 13.53 22.88
C PHE A 42 -3.19 13.47 24.14
N TYR A 43 -2.81 12.27 24.58
CA TYR A 43 -1.91 12.06 25.69
C TYR A 43 -0.52 12.65 25.43
N LEU A 44 0.07 12.33 24.28
CA LEU A 44 1.38 12.84 23.88
C LEU A 44 1.40 14.36 23.70
N GLN A 45 0.31 14.93 23.19
CA GLN A 45 0.28 16.36 22.93
C GLN A 45 -0.01 17.21 24.17
N LYS A 46 -0.91 16.74 25.04
CA LYS A 46 -1.46 17.57 26.10
C LYS A 46 -0.99 17.19 27.51
N PHE A 47 -0.76 15.92 27.80
CA PHE A 47 -0.42 15.45 29.14
C PHE A 47 1.07 15.25 29.37
N ARG A 48 1.73 14.49 28.47
CA ARG A 48 3.16 14.17 28.63
C ARG A 48 3.87 14.18 27.27
N PRO A 49 4.26 15.34 26.76
CA PRO A 49 5.04 15.44 25.55
C PRO A 49 6.34 14.64 25.66
N GLY A 50 6.61 13.76 24.70
CA GLY A 50 7.83 12.95 24.66
C GLY A 50 7.79 11.63 25.46
N ALA A 51 6.72 11.28 26.17
CA ALA A 51 6.57 10.01 26.89
C ALA A 51 6.21 8.85 25.93
N VAL A 52 7.04 8.67 24.90
CA VAL A 52 6.77 7.76 23.79
C VAL A 52 6.71 6.29 24.24
N ALA A 53 7.62 5.85 25.13
CA ALA A 53 7.65 4.48 25.62
C ALA A 53 6.40 4.12 26.45
N GLU A 54 5.96 5.05 27.32
CA GLU A 54 4.80 4.87 28.18
C GLU A 54 3.51 4.71 27.36
N ILE A 55 3.29 5.63 26.41
CA ILE A 55 2.10 5.59 25.57
C ILE A 55 2.11 4.39 24.59
N SER A 56 3.29 3.92 24.20
CA SER A 56 3.44 2.73 23.37
C SER A 56 2.99 1.49 24.11
N PHE A 57 3.46 1.31 25.33
CA PHE A 57 3.02 0.21 26.19
C PHE A 57 1.51 0.23 26.41
N LEU A 58 0.95 1.40 26.73
CA LEU A 58 -0.49 1.57 26.90
C LEU A 58 -1.25 1.24 25.60
N GLY A 59 -0.77 1.72 24.46
CA GLY A 59 -1.38 1.46 23.14
C GLY A 59 -1.40 -0.02 22.79
N VAL A 60 -0.27 -0.71 22.97
CA VAL A 60 -0.18 -2.17 22.74
C VAL A 60 -1.08 -2.95 23.70
N ALA A 61 -1.12 -2.56 24.97
CA ALA A 61 -2.00 -3.20 25.97
C ALA A 61 -3.48 -3.02 25.59
N LEU A 62 -3.91 -1.79 25.26
CA LEU A 62 -5.29 -1.51 24.83
C LEU A 62 -5.65 -2.27 23.56
N LEU A 63 -4.72 -2.37 22.62
CA LEU A 63 -4.94 -3.13 21.39
C LEU A 63 -5.09 -4.64 21.66
N SER A 64 -4.24 -5.19 22.53
CA SER A 64 -4.35 -6.59 22.96
C SER A 64 -5.70 -6.87 23.63
N ILE A 65 -6.14 -5.95 24.50
CA ILE A 65 -7.47 -6.01 25.11
C ILE A 65 -8.57 -5.95 24.05
N ALA A 66 -8.45 -5.09 23.04
CA ALA A 66 -9.41 -5.00 21.95
C ALA A 66 -9.50 -6.31 21.14
N VAL A 67 -8.37 -6.99 20.89
CA VAL A 67 -8.38 -8.32 20.24
C VAL A 67 -9.13 -9.35 21.09
N LEU A 68 -8.88 -9.41 22.39
CA LEU A 68 -9.54 -10.33 23.31
C LEU A 68 -11.04 -10.04 23.41
N LEU A 69 -11.41 -8.76 23.58
CA LEU A 69 -12.81 -8.33 23.65
C LEU A 69 -13.56 -8.55 22.33
N GLY A 70 -12.87 -8.49 21.21
CA GLY A 70 -13.46 -8.69 19.89
C GLY A 70 -14.15 -10.04 19.75
N ARG A 71 -13.60 -11.11 20.35
CA ARG A 71 -14.26 -12.42 20.40
C ARG A 71 -15.55 -12.37 21.21
N VAL A 72 -15.53 -11.73 22.37
CA VAL A 72 -16.71 -11.58 23.22
C VAL A 72 -17.80 -10.81 22.48
N VAL A 73 -17.45 -9.74 21.78
CA VAL A 73 -18.37 -8.94 20.97
C VAL A 73 -18.94 -9.78 19.83
N ALA A 74 -18.09 -10.52 19.09
CA ALA A 74 -18.52 -11.36 17.98
C ALA A 74 -19.46 -12.50 18.39
N GLN A 75 -19.37 -12.97 19.65
CA GLN A 75 -20.23 -14.00 20.20
C GLN A 75 -21.46 -13.46 20.95
N SER A 76 -21.60 -12.13 21.03
CA SER A 76 -22.70 -11.47 21.72
C SER A 76 -23.75 -10.92 20.74
N SER A 77 -24.87 -10.41 21.29
CA SER A 77 -25.89 -9.71 20.50
C SER A 77 -25.37 -8.43 19.81
N TYR A 78 -24.21 -7.92 20.22
CA TYR A 78 -23.56 -6.77 19.61
C TYR A 78 -22.80 -7.10 18.32
N ALA A 79 -22.67 -8.37 17.94
CA ALA A 79 -22.00 -8.79 16.70
C ALA A 79 -22.57 -8.08 15.46
N THR A 80 -23.91 -7.91 15.42
CA THR A 80 -24.62 -7.26 14.32
C THR A 80 -24.20 -5.79 14.09
N TRP A 81 -23.64 -5.13 15.09
CA TRP A 81 -23.14 -3.76 14.97
C TRP A 81 -21.78 -3.68 14.24
N PHE A 82 -21.10 -4.79 14.10
CA PHE A 82 -19.77 -4.86 13.49
C PHE A 82 -19.71 -5.84 12.31
N GLU A 83 -20.85 -6.43 11.96
CA GLU A 83 -20.97 -7.30 10.80
C GLU A 83 -21.56 -6.53 9.63
N TYR A 84 -20.75 -6.32 8.59
CA TYR A 84 -21.13 -5.46 7.48
C TYR A 84 -20.97 -6.17 6.14
N GLU A 85 -21.86 -5.79 5.20
CA GLU A 85 -21.75 -6.09 3.80
C GLU A 85 -20.61 -5.32 3.13
N ARG A 86 -20.11 -5.83 2.01
CA ARG A 86 -19.01 -5.19 1.25
C ARG A 86 -19.28 -3.74 0.90
N SER A 87 -20.49 -3.42 0.42
CA SER A 87 -20.88 -2.06 0.07
C SER A 87 -20.78 -1.10 1.26
N THR A 88 -21.26 -1.53 2.43
CA THR A 88 -21.19 -0.74 3.68
C THR A 88 -19.75 -0.54 4.11
N LEU A 89 -18.91 -1.58 4.02
CA LEU A 89 -17.47 -1.48 4.35
C LEU A 89 -16.73 -0.51 3.42
N VAL A 90 -17.06 -0.45 2.14
CA VAL A 90 -16.47 0.53 1.20
C VAL A 90 -16.78 1.94 1.65
N TRP A 91 -18.04 2.24 2.04
CA TRP A 91 -18.42 3.57 2.51
C TRP A 91 -17.83 3.90 3.88
N LEU A 92 -17.75 2.95 4.79
CA LEU A 92 -17.09 3.14 6.09
C LEU A 92 -15.59 3.41 5.92
N LEU A 93 -14.92 2.66 5.05
CA LEU A 93 -13.53 2.87 4.73
C LEU A 93 -13.31 4.21 4.03
N GLY A 94 -14.23 4.61 3.12
CA GLY A 94 -14.24 5.92 2.49
C GLY A 94 -14.38 7.05 3.49
N GLY A 95 -15.35 6.95 4.37
CA GLY A 95 -15.57 7.93 5.46
C GLY A 95 -14.35 8.04 6.38
N TYR A 96 -13.76 6.88 6.74
CA TYR A 96 -12.53 6.85 7.53
C TYR A 96 -11.37 7.54 6.79
N GLY A 97 -11.09 7.19 5.53
CA GLY A 97 -10.01 7.78 4.74
C GLY A 97 -10.20 9.29 4.52
N PHE A 98 -11.45 9.74 4.37
CA PHE A 98 -11.79 11.16 4.30
C PHE A 98 -11.44 11.87 5.60
N LEU A 99 -11.89 11.35 6.74
CA LEU A 99 -11.57 11.91 8.06
C LEU A 99 -10.06 11.93 8.32
N ALA A 100 -9.35 10.85 8.03
CA ALA A 100 -7.91 10.75 8.18
C ALA A 100 -7.15 11.76 7.31
N SER A 101 -7.67 12.07 6.12
CA SER A 101 -7.11 13.10 5.23
C SER A 101 -7.35 14.52 5.72
N VAL A 102 -8.55 14.80 6.27
CA VAL A 102 -8.96 16.15 6.71
C VAL A 102 -8.36 16.50 8.06
N LEU A 103 -8.35 15.55 9.00
CA LEU A 103 -7.88 15.79 10.37
C LEU A 103 -6.37 16.09 10.41
N PRO A 104 -5.90 16.89 11.39
CA PRO A 104 -4.47 17.07 11.61
C PRO A 104 -3.76 15.73 11.85
N GLY A 105 -2.56 15.56 11.29
CA GLY A 105 -1.82 14.29 11.34
C GLY A 105 -1.54 13.80 12.76
N TRP A 106 -1.31 14.70 13.71
CA TRP A 106 -1.04 14.36 15.10
C TRP A 106 -2.24 13.72 15.83
N MET A 107 -3.47 13.94 15.36
CA MET A 107 -4.66 13.40 16.02
C MET A 107 -4.85 11.90 15.74
N LEU A 108 -4.66 11.47 14.52
CA LEU A 108 -4.99 10.10 14.10
C LEU A 108 -3.84 9.42 13.37
N LEU A 109 -3.27 10.07 12.34
CA LEU A 109 -2.27 9.46 11.47
C LEU A 109 -1.00 9.02 12.21
N VAL A 110 -0.38 9.96 12.96
CA VAL A 110 0.90 9.72 13.65
C VAL A 110 0.74 8.69 14.79
N PRO A 111 -0.21 8.83 15.75
CA PRO A 111 -0.35 7.88 16.84
C PRO A 111 -0.72 6.48 16.35
N ARG A 112 -1.60 6.38 15.37
CA ARG A 112 -2.02 5.11 14.81
C ARG A 112 -0.90 4.46 13.97
N GLY A 113 -0.17 5.24 13.19
CA GLY A 113 1.02 4.79 12.48
C GLY A 113 2.07 4.23 13.43
N TYR A 114 2.26 4.91 14.56
CA TYR A 114 3.16 4.50 15.63
C TYR A 114 2.72 3.17 16.26
N LEU A 115 1.44 3.07 16.66
CA LEU A 115 0.87 1.82 17.17
C LEU A 115 1.03 0.66 16.19
N SER A 116 0.79 0.90 14.90
CA SER A 116 0.95 -0.12 13.87
C SER A 116 2.39 -0.61 13.72
N THR A 117 3.39 0.23 14.01
CA THR A 117 4.80 -0.14 13.91
C THR A 117 5.18 -1.22 14.93
N PHE A 118 4.74 -1.10 16.17
CA PHE A 118 4.98 -2.15 17.19
C PHE A 118 4.33 -3.47 16.80
N MET A 119 3.09 -3.42 16.31
CA MET A 119 2.41 -4.61 15.82
C MET A 119 3.17 -5.27 14.66
N LYS A 120 3.61 -4.47 13.69
CA LYS A 120 4.37 -4.95 12.54
C LYS A 120 5.66 -5.64 12.96
N LEU A 121 6.46 -4.98 13.77
CA LEU A 121 7.73 -5.54 14.25
C LEU A 121 7.49 -6.81 15.07
N GLY A 122 6.55 -6.77 16.02
CA GLY A 122 6.23 -7.93 16.85
C GLY A 122 5.78 -9.13 16.05
N VAL A 123 4.83 -8.94 15.13
CA VAL A 123 4.31 -10.02 14.27
C VAL A 123 5.38 -10.60 13.36
N VAL A 124 6.18 -9.76 12.71
CA VAL A 124 7.22 -10.21 11.77
C VAL A 124 8.32 -10.97 12.48
N PHE A 125 8.79 -10.49 13.63
CA PHE A 125 9.79 -11.23 14.42
C PHE A 125 9.25 -12.53 14.99
N LEU A 126 7.99 -12.53 15.45
CA LEU A 126 7.33 -13.75 15.93
C LEU A 126 7.17 -14.77 14.80
N LEU A 127 6.79 -14.31 13.60
CA LEU A 127 6.67 -15.16 12.42
C LEU A 127 8.04 -15.74 12.02
N GLY A 128 9.08 -14.91 11.97
CA GLY A 128 10.44 -15.34 11.68
C GLY A 128 10.93 -16.39 12.70
N PHE A 129 10.67 -16.14 13.99
CA PHE A 129 10.96 -17.12 15.04
C PHE A 129 10.17 -18.43 14.84
N GLY A 130 8.87 -18.35 14.58
CA GLY A 130 8.02 -19.50 14.34
C GLY A 130 8.49 -20.35 13.15
N VAL A 131 8.88 -19.70 12.06
CA VAL A 131 9.42 -20.37 10.86
C VAL A 131 10.74 -21.08 11.18
N ILE A 132 11.64 -20.44 11.91
CA ILE A 132 12.95 -21.04 12.27
C ILE A 132 12.74 -22.20 13.28
N ALA A 133 11.89 -22.03 14.28
CA ALA A 133 11.68 -23.00 15.34
C ALA A 133 10.94 -24.26 14.86
N LEU A 134 9.98 -24.11 13.95
CA LEU A 134 9.09 -25.18 13.50
C LEU A 134 9.50 -25.77 12.15
N ALA A 135 10.28 -25.04 11.34
CA ALA A 135 10.62 -25.40 9.97
C ALA A 135 9.41 -25.95 9.19
N PRO A 136 8.32 -25.17 9.04
CA PRO A 136 7.05 -25.67 8.52
C PRO A 136 7.24 -26.23 7.10
N THR A 137 6.55 -27.33 6.80
CA THR A 137 6.64 -27.96 5.49
C THR A 137 5.92 -27.10 4.46
N ILE A 138 6.60 -26.77 3.37
CA ILE A 138 6.02 -26.09 2.21
C ILE A 138 5.13 -27.09 1.46
N GLN A 139 3.84 -26.71 1.31
CA GLN A 139 2.83 -27.53 0.65
C GLN A 139 2.65 -27.16 -0.84
N MET A 140 3.08 -25.96 -1.23
CA MET A 140 2.98 -25.50 -2.61
C MET A 140 3.98 -26.22 -3.53
N PRO A 141 3.57 -26.61 -4.74
CA PRO A 141 4.48 -27.15 -5.73
C PRO A 141 5.47 -26.07 -6.19
N ARG A 142 6.65 -26.48 -6.66
CA ARG A 142 7.68 -25.57 -7.20
C ARG A 142 7.18 -24.78 -8.42
N MET A 143 6.39 -25.42 -9.25
CA MET A 143 5.73 -24.85 -10.43
C MET A 143 4.30 -25.35 -10.47
N THR A 144 3.37 -24.48 -10.84
CA THR A 144 1.99 -24.84 -11.12
C THR A 144 1.77 -25.02 -12.63
N THR A 145 0.65 -25.59 -13.02
CA THR A 145 0.24 -25.71 -14.44
C THR A 145 -0.11 -24.36 -15.08
N PHE A 146 -0.09 -23.27 -14.30
CA PHE A 146 -0.51 -21.93 -14.74
C PHE A 146 0.63 -21.06 -15.27
N ALA A 147 1.81 -21.64 -15.54
CA ALA A 147 2.94 -20.89 -16.10
C ALA A 147 2.60 -20.17 -17.41
N ASP A 148 1.78 -20.80 -18.26
CA ASP A 148 1.35 -20.25 -19.54
C ASP A 148 0.04 -19.45 -19.47
N GLY A 149 -0.47 -19.20 -18.26
CA GLY A 149 -1.71 -18.48 -18.02
C GLY A 149 -2.85 -19.37 -17.50
N GLY A 150 -4.04 -18.79 -17.40
CA GLY A 150 -5.24 -19.52 -16.93
C GLY A 150 -5.31 -19.74 -15.43
N GLY A 151 -4.48 -19.05 -14.64
CA GLY A 151 -4.50 -19.14 -13.19
C GLY A 151 -5.79 -18.61 -12.56
N PRO A 152 -6.22 -19.18 -11.41
CA PRO A 152 -7.51 -18.86 -10.80
C PRO A 152 -7.57 -17.45 -10.18
N ILE A 153 -6.44 -16.81 -9.91
CA ILE A 153 -6.39 -15.47 -9.29
C ILE A 153 -6.12 -14.42 -10.39
N ILE A 154 -5.05 -14.62 -11.14
CA ILE A 154 -4.67 -13.75 -12.27
C ILE A 154 -4.54 -14.63 -13.50
N PRO A 155 -5.39 -14.46 -14.51
CA PRO A 155 -5.44 -15.36 -15.66
C PRO A 155 -4.29 -15.16 -16.66
N GLY A 156 -3.42 -14.15 -16.46
CA GLY A 156 -2.30 -13.86 -17.35
C GLY A 156 -1.15 -14.85 -17.22
N THR A 157 -0.23 -14.80 -18.20
CA THR A 157 1.00 -15.59 -18.24
C THR A 157 1.97 -15.18 -17.14
N VAL A 158 2.91 -16.06 -16.74
CA VAL A 158 3.93 -15.72 -15.73
C VAL A 158 4.67 -14.44 -16.10
N PHE A 159 5.13 -14.30 -17.34
CA PHE A 159 5.64 -13.03 -17.84
C PHE A 159 4.55 -12.29 -18.61
N PRO A 160 4.22 -11.05 -18.29
CA PRO A 160 4.82 -10.14 -17.29
C PRO A 160 4.16 -10.17 -15.91
N PHE A 161 3.06 -10.94 -15.70
CA PHE A 161 2.18 -10.79 -14.55
C PHE A 161 2.83 -11.17 -13.21
N LEU A 162 3.77 -12.12 -13.18
CA LEU A 162 4.52 -12.42 -11.97
C LEU A 162 5.24 -11.15 -11.43
N PHE A 163 5.92 -10.44 -12.33
CA PHE A 163 6.66 -9.23 -11.95
C PHE A 163 5.74 -8.08 -11.54
N ILE A 164 4.55 -7.99 -12.16
CA ILE A 164 3.54 -6.99 -11.80
C ILE A 164 3.00 -7.26 -10.40
N THR A 165 2.73 -8.52 -10.06
CA THR A 165 2.14 -8.90 -8.77
C THR A 165 3.10 -8.72 -7.60
N ILE A 166 4.40 -8.97 -7.80
CA ILE A 166 5.43 -8.78 -6.76
C ILE A 166 6.00 -7.36 -6.71
N ALA A 167 5.54 -6.47 -7.58
CA ALA A 167 6.12 -5.14 -7.77
C ALA A 167 6.19 -4.31 -6.50
N CYS A 168 5.19 -4.39 -5.65
CA CYS A 168 5.13 -3.60 -4.42
C CYS A 168 6.28 -3.95 -3.47
N GLY A 169 6.63 -5.24 -3.35
CA GLY A 169 7.76 -5.67 -2.53
C GLY A 169 9.13 -5.48 -3.18
N ALA A 170 9.18 -5.44 -4.53
CA ALA A 170 10.45 -5.33 -5.26
C ALA A 170 10.84 -3.87 -5.55
N VAL A 171 9.90 -3.06 -6.05
CA VAL A 171 10.10 -1.65 -6.42
C VAL A 171 8.81 -0.88 -6.13
N SER A 172 8.60 -0.49 -4.89
CA SER A 172 7.37 0.22 -4.53
C SER A 172 7.41 1.69 -4.97
N GLY A 173 6.64 2.00 -5.99
CA GLY A 173 6.43 3.38 -6.45
C GLY A 173 5.65 4.22 -5.42
N PHE A 174 4.78 3.60 -4.65
CA PHE A 174 4.08 4.28 -3.56
C PHE A 174 5.05 4.78 -2.48
N HIS A 175 6.04 3.97 -2.10
CA HIS A 175 7.07 4.38 -1.15
C HIS A 175 7.91 5.54 -1.68
N ALA A 176 8.22 5.54 -2.98
CA ALA A 176 8.91 6.68 -3.61
C ALA A 176 8.10 7.98 -3.51
N LEU A 177 6.78 7.88 -3.66
CA LEU A 177 5.88 9.03 -3.51
C LEU A 177 5.82 9.54 -2.06
N VAL A 178 5.72 8.64 -1.09
CA VAL A 178 5.70 8.99 0.34
C VAL A 178 7.05 9.57 0.76
N SER A 179 8.16 8.96 0.34
CA SER A 179 9.50 9.42 0.67
C SER A 179 9.83 10.80 0.08
N SER A 180 9.24 11.16 -1.05
CA SER A 180 9.43 12.49 -1.65
C SER A 180 8.44 13.54 -1.14
N GLY A 181 7.21 13.12 -0.80
CA GLY A 181 6.11 14.02 -0.46
C GLY A 181 5.98 14.35 1.03
N THR A 182 6.18 13.37 1.91
CA THR A 182 5.94 13.50 3.35
C THR A 182 7.18 13.32 4.21
N THR A 183 7.99 12.32 3.96
CA THR A 183 9.14 11.97 4.80
C THR A 183 10.14 13.13 4.97
N PRO A 184 10.51 13.91 3.93
CA PRO A 184 11.44 15.03 4.08
C PRO A 184 10.95 16.14 5.01
N LYS A 185 9.64 16.21 5.24
CA LYS A 185 9.02 17.17 6.15
C LYS A 185 8.99 16.70 7.60
N MET A 186 9.35 15.45 7.85
CA MET A 186 9.29 14.80 9.16
C MET A 186 10.67 14.54 9.76
N ILE A 187 11.73 14.52 8.94
CA ILE A 187 13.11 14.31 9.39
C ILE A 187 13.79 15.64 9.72
N GLU A 188 14.57 15.66 10.79
CA GLU A 188 15.33 16.84 11.23
C GLU A 188 16.77 16.84 10.70
N GLN A 189 17.33 15.66 10.44
CA GLN A 189 18.71 15.48 10.01
C GLN A 189 18.79 14.51 8.82
N GLU A 190 19.70 14.76 7.89
CA GLU A 190 19.94 13.91 6.72
C GLU A 190 20.28 12.46 7.10
N SER A 191 20.98 12.25 8.22
CA SER A 191 21.32 10.91 8.72
C SER A 191 20.09 10.05 9.02
N GLN A 192 18.96 10.65 9.32
CA GLN A 192 17.69 9.94 9.53
C GLN A 192 17.15 9.28 8.25
N ALA A 193 17.62 9.70 7.07
CA ALA A 193 17.27 9.06 5.80
C ALA A 193 17.71 7.58 5.75
N LEU A 194 18.72 7.18 6.54
CA LEU A 194 19.15 5.79 6.70
C LEU A 194 18.02 4.89 7.25
N VAL A 195 17.09 5.45 8.02
CA VAL A 195 15.89 4.75 8.50
C VAL A 195 15.08 4.19 7.33
N GLY A 196 14.97 4.92 6.22
CA GLY A 196 14.29 4.44 5.01
C GLY A 196 14.93 3.19 4.43
N TYR A 197 16.26 3.12 4.40
CA TYR A 197 16.98 1.93 3.92
C TYR A 197 16.77 0.72 4.84
N ALA A 198 16.84 0.91 6.16
CA ALA A 198 16.58 -0.16 7.12
C ALA A 198 15.12 -0.65 7.05
N ALA A 199 14.16 0.26 6.84
CA ALA A 199 12.76 -0.10 6.65
C ALA A 199 12.55 -0.93 5.38
N MET A 200 13.25 -0.62 4.29
CA MET A 200 13.22 -1.40 3.04
C MET A 200 13.74 -2.83 3.26
N LEU A 201 14.85 -3.00 4.00
CA LEU A 201 15.37 -4.33 4.33
C LEU A 201 14.39 -5.14 5.17
N LEU A 202 13.75 -4.49 6.14
CA LEU A 202 12.71 -5.11 6.96
C LEU A 202 11.50 -5.52 6.11
N GLU A 203 11.07 -4.69 5.18
CA GLU A 203 9.99 -5.00 4.24
C GLU A 203 10.33 -6.21 3.36
N SER A 204 11.57 -6.32 2.89
CA SER A 204 12.03 -7.48 2.14
C SER A 204 11.94 -8.76 2.99
N PHE A 205 12.29 -8.69 4.26
CA PHE A 205 12.13 -9.79 5.21
C PHE A 205 10.67 -10.17 5.42
N VAL A 206 9.78 -9.18 5.55
CA VAL A 206 8.31 -9.40 5.61
C VAL A 206 7.82 -10.13 4.37
N GLY A 207 8.28 -9.74 3.18
CA GLY A 207 7.90 -10.39 1.92
C GLY A 207 8.28 -11.88 1.88
N VAL A 208 9.49 -12.23 2.35
CA VAL A 208 9.93 -13.64 2.46
C VAL A 208 9.05 -14.40 3.47
N MET A 209 8.77 -13.81 4.62
CA MET A 209 7.93 -14.43 5.65
C MET A 209 6.48 -14.61 5.16
N ALA A 210 5.94 -13.66 4.42
CA ALA A 210 4.61 -13.76 3.81
C ALA A 210 4.55 -14.90 2.77
N LEU A 211 5.60 -15.06 1.96
CA LEU A 211 5.71 -16.16 1.02
C LEU A 211 5.70 -17.51 1.76
N VAL A 212 6.47 -17.65 2.84
CA VAL A 212 6.48 -18.87 3.66
C VAL A 212 5.08 -19.13 4.23
N ALA A 213 4.42 -18.13 4.83
CA ALA A 213 3.08 -18.27 5.38
C ALA A 213 2.05 -18.70 4.31
N ALA A 214 2.13 -18.15 3.10
CA ALA A 214 1.26 -18.54 2.01
C ALA A 214 1.52 -19.99 1.54
N THR A 215 2.79 -20.40 1.46
CA THR A 215 3.20 -21.71 0.92
C THR A 215 3.04 -22.87 1.91
N VAL A 216 2.77 -22.61 3.17
CA VAL A 216 2.39 -23.61 4.18
C VAL A 216 0.95 -24.11 3.96
N LEU A 217 0.10 -23.34 3.29
CA LEU A 217 -1.26 -23.73 2.95
C LEU A 217 -1.26 -24.72 1.76
N LEU A 218 -2.25 -25.65 1.77
CA LEU A 218 -2.47 -26.48 0.59
C LEU A 218 -2.92 -25.62 -0.60
N PRO A 219 -2.46 -25.91 -1.83
CA PRO A 219 -2.75 -25.10 -3.00
C PRO A 219 -4.25 -24.85 -3.23
N GLY A 220 -5.10 -25.89 -3.09
CA GLY A 220 -6.54 -25.77 -3.25
C GLY A 220 -7.18 -24.85 -2.19
N ASP A 221 -6.75 -24.94 -0.95
CA ASP A 221 -7.22 -24.06 0.12
C ASP A 221 -6.78 -22.62 -0.10
N TYR A 222 -5.50 -22.40 -0.49
CA TYR A 222 -5.00 -21.08 -0.84
C TYR A 222 -5.79 -20.44 -1.98
N PHE A 223 -6.06 -21.20 -3.05
CA PHE A 223 -6.85 -20.69 -4.16
C PHE A 223 -8.30 -20.44 -3.76
N SER A 224 -8.92 -21.31 -2.95
CA SER A 224 -10.28 -21.11 -2.44
C SER A 224 -10.42 -19.83 -1.60
N ILE A 225 -9.40 -19.47 -0.81
CA ILE A 225 -9.38 -18.21 -0.08
C ILE A 225 -9.32 -17.02 -1.04
N ASN A 226 -8.46 -17.09 -2.05
CA ASN A 226 -8.11 -15.93 -2.88
C ASN A 226 -8.93 -15.78 -4.17
N THR A 227 -9.94 -16.65 -4.42
CA THR A 227 -10.82 -16.55 -5.58
C THR A 227 -12.29 -16.64 -5.16
N THR A 228 -13.18 -16.26 -6.07
CA THR A 228 -14.63 -16.48 -5.94
C THR A 228 -15.10 -17.71 -6.71
N LEU A 229 -14.17 -18.53 -7.22
CA LEU A 229 -14.49 -19.77 -7.91
C LEU A 229 -15.06 -20.82 -6.93
N SER A 230 -15.98 -21.66 -7.43
CA SER A 230 -16.50 -22.76 -6.66
C SER A 230 -15.45 -23.83 -6.39
N SER A 231 -15.65 -24.62 -5.31
CA SER A 231 -14.76 -25.74 -5.00
C SER A 231 -14.67 -26.76 -6.14
N ASP A 232 -15.77 -26.98 -6.87
CA ASP A 232 -15.79 -27.89 -8.04
C ASP A 232 -14.97 -27.35 -9.20
N ALA A 233 -15.01 -26.04 -9.44
CA ALA A 233 -14.19 -25.40 -10.46
C ALA A 233 -12.70 -25.50 -10.13
N LEU A 234 -12.30 -25.30 -8.88
CA LEU A 234 -10.93 -25.47 -8.42
C LEU A 234 -10.47 -26.93 -8.50
N ALA A 235 -11.34 -27.88 -8.15
CA ALA A 235 -11.07 -29.30 -8.27
C ALA A 235 -10.87 -29.73 -9.75
N ALA A 236 -11.67 -29.19 -10.67
CA ALA A 236 -11.51 -29.40 -12.11
C ALA A 236 -10.16 -28.86 -12.64
N MET A 237 -9.60 -27.81 -12.02
CA MET A 237 -8.26 -27.29 -12.32
C MET A 237 -7.12 -28.12 -11.67
N GLY A 238 -7.44 -29.17 -10.90
CA GLY A 238 -6.48 -30.01 -10.20
C GLY A 238 -6.09 -29.53 -8.80
N PHE A 239 -6.82 -28.55 -8.23
CA PHE A 239 -6.55 -27.96 -6.92
C PHE A 239 -7.80 -28.03 -6.02
N PRO A 240 -8.26 -29.21 -5.61
CA PRO A 240 -9.42 -29.35 -4.73
C PRO A 240 -9.13 -28.71 -3.35
N PRO A 241 -10.04 -27.88 -2.81
CA PRO A 241 -9.93 -27.40 -1.44
C PRO A 241 -10.21 -28.56 -0.47
N LEU A 242 -9.25 -28.92 0.37
CA LEU A 242 -9.37 -30.08 1.25
C LEU A 242 -9.66 -29.70 2.69
N ARG A 243 -9.19 -28.56 3.16
CA ARG A 243 -9.25 -28.12 4.56
C ARG A 243 -9.97 -26.81 4.77
N ILE A 244 -10.54 -26.21 3.74
CA ILE A 244 -11.12 -24.87 3.82
C ILE A 244 -12.22 -24.74 4.89
N ALA A 245 -13.08 -25.75 5.01
CA ALA A 245 -14.14 -25.78 6.04
C ALA A 245 -13.56 -25.94 7.45
N GLU A 246 -12.51 -26.74 7.61
CA GLU A 246 -11.79 -26.89 8.88
C GLU A 246 -11.11 -25.59 9.28
N LEU A 247 -10.42 -24.94 8.33
CA LEU A 247 -9.76 -23.66 8.54
C LEU A 247 -10.76 -22.59 8.96
N SER A 248 -11.90 -22.47 8.26
CA SER A 248 -12.98 -21.53 8.62
C SER A 248 -13.48 -21.76 10.04
N ARG A 249 -13.68 -23.02 10.43
CA ARG A 249 -14.10 -23.39 11.78
C ARG A 249 -13.06 -23.04 12.84
N LEU A 250 -11.77 -23.31 12.56
CA LEU A 250 -10.66 -23.04 13.49
C LEU A 250 -10.41 -21.54 13.71
N VAL A 251 -10.63 -20.71 12.70
CA VAL A 251 -10.47 -19.25 12.81
C VAL A 251 -11.77 -18.53 13.17
N GLU A 252 -12.88 -19.27 13.31
CA GLU A 252 -14.23 -18.75 13.63
C GLU A 252 -14.76 -17.72 12.61
N VAL A 253 -14.29 -17.78 11.36
CA VAL A 253 -14.72 -16.90 10.27
C VAL A 253 -14.67 -17.66 8.95
N GLU A 254 -15.66 -17.48 8.08
CA GLU A 254 -15.61 -18.03 6.72
C GLU A 254 -14.46 -17.39 5.95
N VAL A 255 -13.49 -18.21 5.51
CA VAL A 255 -12.28 -17.71 4.84
C VAL A 255 -12.31 -17.88 3.32
N ALA A 256 -13.23 -18.68 2.77
CA ALA A 256 -13.38 -18.86 1.33
C ALA A 256 -13.87 -17.58 0.64
N GLY A 257 -13.45 -17.35 -0.60
CA GLY A 257 -13.94 -16.24 -1.41
C GLY A 257 -13.54 -14.84 -0.91
N ARG A 258 -12.38 -14.72 -0.26
CA ARG A 258 -11.83 -13.46 0.28
C ARG A 258 -10.53 -13.04 -0.42
N PRO A 259 -10.59 -12.71 -1.70
CA PRO A 259 -9.40 -12.35 -2.47
C PRO A 259 -8.74 -11.07 -1.95
N GLY A 260 -7.42 -10.95 -2.18
CA GLY A 260 -6.63 -9.79 -1.79
C GLY A 260 -5.40 -10.12 -0.94
N GLY A 261 -5.19 -11.42 -0.61
CA GLY A 261 -3.98 -11.91 0.07
C GLY A 261 -3.99 -11.83 1.60
N ALA A 262 -4.67 -10.83 2.19
CA ALA A 262 -4.65 -10.59 3.64
C ALA A 262 -5.17 -11.78 4.44
N VAL A 263 -6.27 -12.40 3.99
CA VAL A 263 -6.86 -13.55 4.69
C VAL A 263 -5.98 -14.79 4.58
N SER A 264 -5.42 -15.09 3.40
CA SER A 264 -4.51 -16.23 3.23
C SER A 264 -3.22 -16.06 4.03
N LEU A 265 -2.67 -14.84 4.09
CA LEU A 265 -1.54 -14.51 4.95
C LEU A 265 -1.90 -14.76 6.42
N ALA A 266 -3.04 -14.26 6.89
CA ALA A 266 -3.47 -14.41 8.28
C ALA A 266 -3.71 -15.88 8.65
N VAL A 267 -4.32 -16.69 7.77
CA VAL A 267 -4.51 -18.14 7.98
C VAL A 267 -3.18 -18.87 8.03
N GLY A 268 -2.25 -18.58 7.11
CA GLY A 268 -0.93 -19.18 7.09
C GLY A 268 -0.11 -18.85 8.33
N MET A 269 -0.10 -17.59 8.75
CA MET A 269 0.54 -17.15 10.00
C MET A 269 -0.08 -17.82 11.23
N ALA A 270 -1.41 -17.85 11.32
CA ALA A 270 -2.13 -18.50 12.41
C ALA A 270 -1.82 -20.00 12.49
N SER A 271 -1.68 -20.65 11.34
CA SER A 271 -1.29 -22.07 11.26
C SER A 271 0.11 -22.28 11.83
N ILE A 272 1.07 -21.42 11.50
CA ILE A 272 2.45 -21.49 12.03
C ILE A 272 2.45 -21.22 13.54
N PHE A 273 1.78 -20.17 14.02
CA PHE A 273 1.77 -19.82 15.43
C PHE A 273 1.05 -20.87 16.29
N SER A 274 -0.02 -21.47 15.78
CA SER A 274 -0.77 -22.52 16.49
C SER A 274 0.01 -23.82 16.62
N ALA A 275 1.01 -24.05 15.77
CA ALA A 275 1.90 -25.19 15.86
C ALA A 275 3.00 -25.03 16.95
N LEU A 276 3.17 -23.84 17.53
CA LEU A 276 4.07 -23.61 18.66
C LEU A 276 3.54 -24.35 19.91
N PRO A 277 4.43 -24.89 20.76
CA PRO A 277 4.02 -25.59 21.99
C PRO A 277 3.09 -24.74 22.85
N GLY A 278 1.95 -25.33 23.25
CA GLY A 278 0.93 -24.67 24.08
C GLY A 278 0.00 -23.69 23.36
N MET A 279 0.13 -23.49 22.04
CA MET A 279 -0.63 -22.51 21.26
C MET A 279 -1.74 -23.12 20.38
N ALA A 280 -1.88 -24.44 20.35
CA ALA A 280 -2.80 -25.14 19.43
C ALA A 280 -4.27 -24.71 19.51
N GLY A 281 -4.76 -24.31 20.69
CA GLY A 281 -6.16 -23.84 20.88
C GLY A 281 -6.38 -22.35 20.56
N LEU A 282 -5.37 -21.61 20.08
CA LEU A 282 -5.43 -20.17 19.92
C LEU A 282 -5.48 -19.71 18.45
N MET A 283 -5.80 -20.61 17.51
CA MET A 283 -5.76 -20.32 16.08
C MET A 283 -6.65 -19.13 15.68
N ALA A 284 -7.83 -19.00 16.26
CA ALA A 284 -8.73 -17.87 16.00
C ALA A 284 -8.13 -16.53 16.47
N TYR A 285 -7.47 -16.52 17.62
CA TYR A 285 -6.79 -15.32 18.12
C TYR A 285 -5.59 -14.95 17.26
N TRP A 286 -4.77 -15.94 16.86
CA TRP A 286 -3.65 -15.71 15.96
C TRP A 286 -4.07 -15.20 14.59
N TYR A 287 -5.17 -15.73 14.06
CA TYR A 287 -5.77 -15.26 12.81
C TYR A 287 -6.19 -13.79 12.91
N GLN A 288 -6.95 -13.43 13.94
CA GLN A 288 -7.40 -12.03 14.11
C GLN A 288 -6.23 -11.07 14.38
N PHE A 289 -5.21 -11.52 15.10
CA PHE A 289 -4.02 -10.75 15.35
C PHE A 289 -3.20 -10.51 14.06
N ALA A 290 -3.06 -11.54 13.23
CA ALA A 290 -2.41 -11.42 11.93
C ALA A 290 -3.23 -10.55 10.96
N LEU A 291 -4.56 -10.71 10.96
CA LEU A 291 -5.46 -9.89 10.16
C LEU A 291 -5.41 -8.42 10.57
N LEU A 292 -5.35 -8.14 11.87
CA LEU A 292 -5.20 -6.79 12.42
C LEU A 292 -3.86 -6.17 11.98
N PHE A 293 -2.77 -6.93 12.00
CA PHE A 293 -1.47 -6.51 11.50
C PHE A 293 -1.56 -6.04 10.05
N GLU A 294 -2.14 -6.87 9.18
CA GLU A 294 -2.27 -6.58 7.76
C GLU A 294 -3.21 -5.38 7.52
N ALA A 295 -4.37 -5.39 8.15
CA ALA A 295 -5.33 -4.30 8.01
C ALA A 295 -4.80 -2.95 8.49
N LEU A 296 -4.07 -2.91 9.61
CA LEU A 296 -3.41 -1.68 10.09
C LEU A 296 -2.33 -1.20 9.15
N PHE A 297 -1.59 -2.13 8.54
CA PHE A 297 -0.60 -1.80 7.51
C PHE A 297 -1.26 -1.08 6.33
N ILE A 298 -2.30 -1.69 5.77
CA ILE A 298 -3.02 -1.14 4.62
C ILE A 298 -3.70 0.18 4.98
N LEU A 299 -4.35 0.28 6.13
CA LEU A 299 -5.04 1.50 6.54
C LEU A 299 -4.10 2.68 6.74
N THR A 300 -2.90 2.48 7.30
CA THR A 300 -1.91 3.55 7.40
C THR A 300 -1.41 4.02 6.03
N THR A 301 -1.37 3.11 5.06
CA THR A 301 -1.04 3.44 3.66
C THR A 301 -2.15 4.23 2.99
N ILE A 302 -3.42 3.86 3.21
CA ILE A 302 -4.61 4.60 2.72
C ILE A 302 -4.63 6.01 3.31
N ASP A 303 -4.38 6.16 4.62
CA ASP A 303 -4.34 7.46 5.29
C ASP A 303 -3.30 8.40 4.67
N THR A 304 -2.07 7.89 4.53
CA THR A 304 -0.96 8.65 3.97
C THR A 304 -1.18 8.93 2.48
N GLY A 305 -1.58 7.94 1.70
CA GLY A 305 -1.79 8.06 0.26
C GLY A 305 -2.93 9.01 -0.10
N THR A 306 -4.04 8.96 0.64
CA THR A 306 -5.17 9.88 0.45
C THR A 306 -4.73 11.32 0.71
N ARG A 307 -3.93 11.55 1.76
CA ARG A 307 -3.38 12.88 2.09
C ARG A 307 -2.39 13.38 1.03
N VAL A 308 -1.51 12.53 0.53
CA VAL A 308 -0.57 12.89 -0.55
C VAL A 308 -1.33 13.21 -1.83
N ALA A 309 -2.31 12.39 -2.21
CA ALA A 309 -3.15 12.64 -3.39
C ALA A 309 -3.95 13.96 -3.25
N ARG A 310 -4.45 14.28 -2.04
CA ARG A 310 -5.06 15.56 -1.75
C ARG A 310 -4.11 16.73 -2.03
N TYR A 311 -2.85 16.64 -1.58
CA TYR A 311 -1.87 17.70 -1.85
C TYR A 311 -1.61 17.89 -3.34
N LEU A 312 -1.55 16.80 -4.11
CA LEU A 312 -1.41 16.87 -5.57
C LEU A 312 -2.61 17.59 -6.22
N ILE A 313 -3.84 17.30 -5.78
CA ILE A 313 -5.02 18.02 -6.27
C ILE A 313 -4.96 19.50 -5.89
N GLN A 314 -4.61 19.81 -4.65
CA GLN A 314 -4.50 21.21 -4.21
C GLN A 314 -3.45 21.97 -5.00
N GLU A 315 -2.30 21.37 -5.30
CA GLU A 315 -1.26 21.97 -6.13
C GLU A 315 -1.74 22.21 -7.56
N MET A 316 -2.40 21.21 -8.18
CA MET A 316 -2.95 21.35 -9.53
C MET A 316 -4.04 22.42 -9.59
N ALA A 317 -5.01 22.39 -8.67
CA ALA A 317 -6.08 23.36 -8.57
C ALA A 317 -5.56 24.77 -8.21
N GLY A 318 -4.45 24.85 -7.49
CA GLY A 318 -3.76 26.10 -7.16
C GLY A 318 -3.20 26.86 -8.35
N ARG A 319 -3.09 26.21 -9.52
CA ARG A 319 -2.75 26.88 -10.79
C ARG A 319 -3.94 27.65 -11.35
N ILE A 320 -5.15 27.21 -11.03
CA ILE A 320 -6.42 27.82 -11.49
C ILE A 320 -6.93 28.82 -10.45
N SER A 321 -6.93 28.43 -9.17
CA SER A 321 -7.41 29.28 -8.06
C SER A 321 -6.34 29.34 -6.95
N PRO A 322 -5.79 30.53 -6.66
CA PRO A 322 -4.73 30.71 -5.67
C PRO A 322 -5.10 30.23 -4.26
N SER A 323 -6.39 30.20 -3.89
CA SER A 323 -6.87 29.72 -2.60
C SER A 323 -6.49 28.26 -2.33
N PHE A 324 -6.43 27.40 -3.37
CA PHE A 324 -6.03 26.01 -3.24
C PHE A 324 -4.54 25.82 -2.89
N ARG A 325 -3.69 26.83 -3.12
CA ARG A 325 -2.26 26.78 -2.69
C ARG A 325 -2.11 26.79 -1.17
N GLN A 326 -3.13 27.25 -0.45
CA GLN A 326 -3.13 27.23 1.01
C GLN A 326 -3.53 25.83 1.47
N LEU A 327 -2.56 25.04 1.94
CA LEU A 327 -2.77 23.64 2.34
C LEU A 327 -3.76 23.47 3.50
N ASN A 328 -3.98 24.53 4.29
CA ASN A 328 -4.90 24.57 5.44
C ASN A 328 -6.25 25.22 5.12
N TRP A 329 -6.48 25.66 3.88
CA TRP A 329 -7.77 26.22 3.48
C TRP A 329 -8.85 25.13 3.48
N LEU A 330 -9.74 25.18 4.47
CA LEU A 330 -10.69 24.10 4.76
C LEU A 330 -11.52 23.65 3.55
N PRO A 331 -12.13 24.57 2.73
CA PRO A 331 -12.87 24.12 1.54
C PRO A 331 -11.99 23.35 0.54
N GLY A 332 -10.75 23.80 0.32
CA GLY A 332 -9.80 23.09 -0.55
C GLY A 332 -9.44 21.71 -0.03
N VAL A 333 -9.25 21.59 1.30
CA VAL A 333 -9.00 20.31 1.98
C VAL A 333 -10.18 19.35 1.81
N LEU A 334 -11.41 19.81 2.04
CA LEU A 334 -12.62 18.99 1.95
C LEU A 334 -12.89 18.53 0.51
N ILE A 335 -12.83 19.45 -0.45
CA ILE A 335 -13.08 19.14 -1.87
C ILE A 335 -12.03 18.16 -2.39
N SER A 336 -10.74 18.44 -2.16
CA SER A 336 -9.66 17.60 -2.66
C SER A 336 -9.67 16.21 -2.01
N SER A 337 -9.94 16.12 -0.70
CA SER A 337 -10.11 14.83 -0.01
C SER A 337 -11.32 14.06 -0.54
N GLY A 338 -12.45 14.74 -0.76
CA GLY A 338 -13.66 14.14 -1.31
C GLY A 338 -13.45 13.57 -2.71
N VAL A 339 -12.75 14.28 -3.58
CA VAL A 339 -12.42 13.81 -4.94
C VAL A 339 -11.53 12.57 -4.89
N VAL A 340 -10.48 12.58 -4.05
CA VAL A 340 -9.58 11.41 -3.92
C VAL A 340 -10.33 10.20 -3.39
N VAL A 341 -11.06 10.37 -2.29
CA VAL A 341 -11.80 9.28 -1.65
C VAL A 341 -12.91 8.76 -2.56
N GLY A 342 -13.67 9.66 -3.20
CA GLY A 342 -14.67 9.27 -4.18
C GLY A 342 -14.08 8.47 -5.33
N GLY A 343 -12.88 8.84 -5.80
CA GLY A 343 -12.18 8.13 -6.85
C GLY A 343 -11.83 6.69 -6.47
N TRP A 344 -11.09 6.47 -5.38
CA TRP A 344 -10.69 5.11 -5.01
C TRP A 344 -11.84 4.28 -4.43
N ALA A 345 -12.80 4.87 -3.72
CA ALA A 345 -13.95 4.15 -3.20
C ALA A 345 -14.89 3.66 -4.33
N SER A 346 -15.09 4.48 -5.38
CA SER A 346 -15.87 4.06 -6.55
C SER A 346 -15.23 2.88 -7.29
N LEU A 347 -13.89 2.88 -7.41
CA LEU A 347 -13.18 1.75 -8.01
C LEU A 347 -13.33 0.46 -7.19
N ILE A 348 -13.32 0.55 -5.85
CA ILE A 348 -13.56 -0.62 -4.99
C ILE A 348 -15.01 -1.12 -5.15
N ALA A 349 -15.96 -0.19 -5.22
CA ALA A 349 -17.39 -0.54 -5.32
C ALA A 349 -17.76 -1.22 -6.64
N THR A 350 -17.11 -0.85 -7.74
CA THR A 350 -17.43 -1.32 -9.10
C THR A 350 -16.48 -2.37 -9.63
N GLY A 351 -15.26 -2.46 -9.10
CA GLY A 351 -14.22 -3.33 -9.62
C GLY A 351 -14.23 -4.75 -9.03
N SER A 352 -13.49 -5.64 -9.69
CA SER A 352 -13.21 -7.00 -9.25
C SER A 352 -11.73 -7.18 -8.90
N ILE A 353 -11.38 -8.27 -8.21
CA ILE A 353 -9.98 -8.57 -7.89
C ILE A 353 -9.15 -8.80 -9.15
N SER A 354 -9.72 -9.46 -10.16
CA SER A 354 -9.04 -9.75 -11.42
C SER A 354 -8.73 -8.51 -12.26
N THR A 355 -9.44 -7.40 -12.05
CA THR A 355 -9.20 -6.12 -12.72
C THR A 355 -8.36 -5.17 -11.86
N ILE A 356 -8.75 -4.98 -10.59
CA ILE A 356 -8.10 -4.00 -9.71
C ILE A 356 -6.65 -4.41 -9.37
N TRP A 357 -6.39 -5.70 -9.09
CA TRP A 357 -5.08 -6.13 -8.60
C TRP A 357 -3.96 -5.99 -9.65
N PRO A 358 -4.13 -6.42 -10.91
CA PRO A 358 -3.15 -6.16 -11.95
C PRO A 358 -2.95 -4.66 -12.23
N MET A 359 -4.04 -3.88 -12.22
CA MET A 359 -3.95 -2.42 -12.40
C MET A 359 -3.18 -1.76 -11.26
N PHE A 360 -3.41 -2.20 -10.01
CA PHE A 360 -2.63 -1.76 -8.85
C PHE A 360 -1.14 -2.05 -9.03
N GLY A 361 -0.78 -3.28 -9.43
CA GLY A 361 0.60 -3.66 -9.67
C GLY A 361 1.26 -2.82 -10.75
N ALA A 362 0.61 -2.66 -11.91
CA ALA A 362 1.14 -1.82 -13.00
C ALA A 362 1.27 -0.35 -12.62
N ALA A 363 0.28 0.20 -11.91
CA ALA A 363 0.30 1.56 -11.41
C ALA A 363 1.48 1.80 -10.45
N ASN A 364 1.70 0.87 -9.51
CA ASN A 364 2.79 0.94 -8.56
C ASN A 364 4.17 0.82 -9.25
N GLN A 365 4.32 -0.09 -10.21
CA GLN A 365 5.55 -0.20 -11.02
C GLN A 365 5.84 1.05 -11.85
N LEU A 366 4.81 1.67 -12.41
CA LEU A 366 5.00 2.92 -13.16
C LEU A 366 5.51 4.04 -12.25
N LEU A 367 4.97 4.17 -11.03
CA LEU A 367 5.52 5.11 -10.05
C LEU A 367 6.98 4.78 -9.70
N GLY A 368 7.32 3.50 -9.54
CA GLY A 368 8.70 3.05 -9.32
C GLY A 368 9.61 3.40 -10.50
N THR A 369 9.15 3.20 -11.72
CA THR A 369 9.88 3.61 -12.94
C THR A 369 10.14 5.12 -12.96
N LEU A 370 9.13 5.93 -12.62
CA LEU A 370 9.26 7.39 -12.53
C LEU A 370 10.27 7.80 -11.44
N ALA A 371 10.26 7.13 -10.29
CA ALA A 371 11.23 7.37 -9.22
C ALA A 371 12.66 7.06 -9.67
N LEU A 372 12.86 5.96 -10.40
CA LEU A 372 14.15 5.60 -10.98
C LEU A 372 14.59 6.61 -12.07
N CYS A 373 13.66 7.17 -12.86
CA CYS A 373 13.94 8.27 -13.78
C CYS A 373 14.46 9.51 -13.04
N ILE A 374 13.80 9.86 -11.92
CA ILE A 374 14.25 11.00 -11.09
C ILE A 374 15.63 10.69 -10.51
N GLY A 375 15.86 9.51 -9.94
CA GLY A 375 17.17 9.10 -9.43
C GLY A 375 18.27 9.16 -10.49
N THR A 376 17.98 8.68 -11.70
CA THR A 376 18.90 8.78 -12.86
C THR A 376 19.21 10.24 -13.19
N THR A 377 18.20 11.10 -13.22
CA THR A 377 18.35 12.54 -13.47
C THR A 377 19.22 13.21 -12.40
N VAL A 378 19.01 12.85 -11.12
CA VAL A 378 19.83 13.35 -10.00
C VAL A 378 21.29 12.94 -10.16
N LEU A 379 21.58 11.67 -10.48
CA LEU A 379 22.95 11.21 -10.72
C LEU A 379 23.64 11.94 -11.87
N ILE A 380 22.92 12.22 -12.96
CA ILE A 380 23.43 13.02 -14.09
C ILE A 380 23.78 14.43 -13.61
N LYS A 381 22.87 15.09 -12.89
CA LYS A 381 23.06 16.45 -12.37
C LYS A 381 24.20 16.52 -11.36
N MET A 382 24.39 15.49 -10.54
CA MET A 382 25.53 15.36 -9.61
C MET A 382 26.86 15.05 -10.32
N ARG A 383 26.88 14.94 -11.64
CA ARG A 383 28.04 14.52 -12.44
C ARG A 383 28.62 13.16 -12.05
N LYS A 384 27.78 12.28 -11.50
CA LYS A 384 28.11 10.90 -11.12
C LYS A 384 27.67 9.90 -12.18
N SER A 385 27.93 10.21 -13.45
CA SER A 385 27.49 9.39 -14.60
C SER A 385 28.00 7.95 -14.58
N GLN A 386 29.10 7.67 -13.91
CA GLN A 386 29.64 6.31 -13.71
C GLN A 386 28.69 5.39 -12.93
N TYR A 387 27.74 5.92 -12.15
CA TYR A 387 26.75 5.18 -11.37
C TYR A 387 25.36 5.13 -12.01
N LEU A 388 25.18 5.65 -13.22
CA LEU A 388 23.88 5.67 -13.90
C LEU A 388 23.26 4.30 -14.07
N TRP A 389 24.09 3.29 -14.26
CA TRP A 389 23.61 1.92 -14.44
C TRP A 389 22.81 1.39 -13.23
N ILE A 390 23.05 1.91 -12.01
CA ILE A 390 22.36 1.50 -10.77
C ILE A 390 20.87 1.83 -10.83
N THR A 391 20.52 2.95 -11.45
CA THR A 391 19.12 3.40 -11.57
C THR A 391 18.56 3.14 -12.97
N ALA A 392 19.35 3.28 -14.03
CA ALA A 392 18.88 3.15 -15.39
C ALA A 392 18.56 1.71 -15.78
N LEU A 393 19.37 0.72 -15.36
CA LEU A 393 19.12 -0.68 -15.68
C LEU A 393 17.81 -1.20 -15.05
N PRO A 394 17.57 -1.03 -13.74
CA PRO A 394 16.28 -1.39 -13.14
C PRO A 394 15.11 -0.61 -13.76
N MET A 395 15.30 0.68 -14.08
CA MET A 395 14.28 1.50 -14.72
C MET A 395 13.83 0.92 -16.07
N VAL A 396 14.78 0.55 -16.92
CA VAL A 396 14.48 -0.04 -18.24
C VAL A 396 13.74 -1.36 -18.06
N PHE A 397 14.21 -2.22 -17.15
CA PHE A 397 13.60 -3.50 -16.86
C PHE A 397 12.15 -3.34 -16.34
N VAL A 398 11.95 -2.54 -15.30
CA VAL A 398 10.63 -2.32 -14.71
C VAL A 398 9.69 -1.61 -15.69
N GLY A 399 10.20 -0.62 -16.42
CA GLY A 399 9.45 0.08 -17.47
C GLY A 399 8.98 -0.85 -18.59
N PHE A 400 9.86 -1.74 -19.08
CA PHE A 400 9.53 -2.73 -20.10
C PHE A 400 8.42 -3.69 -19.62
N ILE A 401 8.57 -4.24 -18.40
CA ILE A 401 7.57 -5.13 -17.80
C ILE A 401 6.24 -4.41 -17.64
N THR A 402 6.26 -3.18 -17.13
CA THR A 402 5.03 -2.39 -16.91
C THR A 402 4.29 -2.12 -18.21
N LEU A 403 5.01 -1.73 -19.26
CA LEU A 403 4.41 -1.46 -20.57
C LEU A 403 3.86 -2.74 -21.21
N THR A 404 4.62 -3.85 -21.17
CA THR A 404 4.16 -5.14 -21.67
C THR A 404 2.94 -5.64 -20.91
N GLY A 405 2.94 -5.54 -19.59
CA GLY A 405 1.81 -5.93 -18.76
C GLY A 405 0.58 -5.04 -18.97
N SER A 406 0.77 -3.73 -19.15
CA SER A 406 -0.33 -2.84 -19.51
C SER A 406 -0.95 -3.20 -20.85
N TYR A 407 -0.14 -3.56 -21.84
CA TYR A 407 -0.63 -4.01 -23.14
C TYR A 407 -1.44 -5.31 -23.04
N GLU A 408 -0.94 -6.31 -22.30
CA GLU A 408 -1.66 -7.57 -22.11
C GLU A 408 -2.96 -7.38 -21.32
N MET A 409 -2.95 -6.55 -20.27
CA MET A 409 -4.17 -6.19 -19.52
C MET A 409 -5.20 -5.50 -20.42
N PHE A 410 -4.75 -4.55 -21.24
CA PHE A 410 -5.62 -3.88 -22.21
C PHE A 410 -6.31 -4.90 -23.13
N ARG A 411 -5.53 -5.83 -23.70
CA ARG A 411 -6.07 -6.89 -24.57
C ARG A 411 -7.05 -7.79 -23.81
N MET A 412 -6.72 -8.19 -22.59
CA MET A 412 -7.58 -9.04 -21.75
C MET A 412 -8.91 -8.37 -21.44
N PHE A 413 -8.91 -7.09 -21.06
CA PHE A 413 -10.11 -6.34 -20.71
C PHE A 413 -10.99 -6.12 -21.95
N VAL A 414 -10.41 -5.78 -23.10
CA VAL A 414 -11.16 -5.63 -24.35
C VAL A 414 -11.76 -6.96 -24.80
N ALA A 415 -11.00 -8.07 -24.72
CA ALA A 415 -11.50 -9.39 -25.06
C ALA A 415 -12.64 -9.84 -24.12
N ALA A 416 -12.48 -9.64 -22.82
CA ALA A 416 -13.51 -9.93 -21.84
C ALA A 416 -14.77 -9.07 -22.05
N ALA A 417 -14.61 -7.77 -22.31
CA ALA A 417 -15.73 -6.87 -22.57
C ALA A 417 -16.59 -7.33 -23.77
N GLY A 418 -15.96 -7.91 -24.79
CA GLY A 418 -16.67 -8.45 -25.96
C GLY A 418 -17.57 -9.67 -25.66
N THR A 419 -17.43 -10.29 -24.49
CA THR A 419 -18.26 -11.45 -24.07
C THR A 419 -19.50 -11.04 -23.26
N PHE A 420 -19.59 -9.79 -22.81
CA PHE A 420 -20.70 -9.25 -22.02
C PHE A 420 -21.52 -8.23 -22.85
N THR A 421 -22.83 -8.20 -22.65
CA THR A 421 -23.73 -7.26 -23.33
C THR A 421 -24.25 -6.15 -22.45
N ASP A 422 -23.94 -6.19 -21.12
CA ASP A 422 -24.51 -5.32 -20.10
C ASP A 422 -23.52 -4.26 -19.58
N GLY A 423 -23.89 -3.60 -18.49
CA GLY A 423 -23.02 -2.61 -17.80
C GLY A 423 -21.63 -3.12 -17.40
N GLN A 424 -21.44 -4.44 -17.32
CA GLN A 424 -20.14 -5.05 -17.08
C GLN A 424 -19.18 -4.84 -18.27
N ALA A 425 -19.68 -4.86 -19.50
CA ALA A 425 -18.88 -4.55 -20.68
C ALA A 425 -18.34 -3.11 -20.63
N LEU A 426 -19.17 -2.17 -20.20
CA LEU A 426 -18.76 -0.76 -20.07
C LEU A 426 -17.66 -0.60 -19.01
N ALA A 427 -17.77 -1.29 -17.85
CA ALA A 427 -16.76 -1.24 -16.81
C ALA A 427 -15.41 -1.77 -17.32
N LEU A 428 -15.39 -2.90 -18.04
CA LEU A 428 -14.17 -3.48 -18.63
C LEU A 428 -13.54 -2.58 -19.71
N TYR A 429 -14.37 -1.90 -20.53
CA TYR A 429 -13.83 -0.93 -21.49
C TYR A 429 -13.25 0.30 -20.79
N LEU A 430 -13.85 0.75 -19.68
CA LEU A 430 -13.28 1.83 -18.86
C LEU A 430 -11.94 1.40 -18.25
N ASP A 431 -11.86 0.19 -17.69
CA ASP A 431 -10.60 -0.36 -17.16
C ASP A 431 -9.52 -0.45 -18.24
N ALA A 432 -9.87 -0.92 -19.44
CA ALA A 432 -8.97 -0.94 -20.60
C ALA A 432 -8.48 0.47 -20.98
N ALA A 433 -9.39 1.42 -21.06
CA ALA A 433 -9.04 2.81 -21.35
C ALA A 433 -8.12 3.42 -20.29
N LEU A 434 -8.36 3.14 -19.00
CA LEU A 434 -7.53 3.61 -17.90
C LEU A 434 -6.12 3.04 -17.99
N VAL A 435 -5.97 1.74 -18.26
CA VAL A 435 -4.66 1.08 -18.45
C VAL A 435 -3.91 1.68 -19.64
N ALA A 436 -4.61 1.93 -20.76
CA ALA A 436 -4.02 2.56 -21.93
C ALA A 436 -3.52 3.98 -21.64
N ILE A 437 -4.32 4.79 -20.94
CA ILE A 437 -3.93 6.15 -20.53
C ILE A 437 -2.67 6.10 -19.65
N VAL A 438 -2.62 5.21 -18.66
CA VAL A 438 -1.46 5.05 -17.78
C VAL A 438 -0.21 4.66 -18.57
N ALA A 439 -0.31 3.72 -19.50
CA ALA A 439 0.80 3.29 -20.36
C ALA A 439 1.31 4.44 -21.24
N ILE A 440 0.40 5.18 -21.88
CA ILE A 440 0.75 6.34 -22.72
C ILE A 440 1.45 7.42 -21.89
N LEU A 441 0.92 7.77 -20.72
CA LEU A 441 1.56 8.75 -19.84
C LEU A 441 2.96 8.28 -19.39
N GLY A 442 3.13 6.99 -19.11
CA GLY A 442 4.43 6.41 -18.82
C GLY A 442 5.43 6.57 -19.97
N LEU A 443 5.01 6.25 -21.20
CA LEU A 443 5.81 6.44 -22.40
C LEU A 443 6.20 7.91 -22.64
N VAL A 444 5.28 8.84 -22.41
CA VAL A 444 5.56 10.29 -22.53
C VAL A 444 6.63 10.71 -21.55
N VAL A 445 6.54 10.31 -20.27
CA VAL A 445 7.53 10.70 -19.26
C VAL A 445 8.89 10.04 -19.52
N LEU A 446 8.92 8.76 -19.92
CA LEU A 446 10.16 8.07 -20.28
C LEU A 446 10.84 8.74 -21.48
N SER A 447 10.06 9.11 -22.50
CA SER A 447 10.55 9.78 -23.69
C SER A 447 11.11 11.18 -23.37
N ASP A 448 10.42 11.94 -22.54
CA ASP A 448 10.87 13.26 -22.10
C ASP A 448 12.15 13.16 -21.26
N SER A 449 12.21 12.23 -20.32
CA SER A 449 13.40 11.94 -19.51
C SER A 449 14.60 11.59 -20.41
N ALA A 450 14.41 10.71 -21.38
CA ALA A 450 15.46 10.31 -22.32
C ALA A 450 15.99 11.49 -23.15
N ARG A 451 15.08 12.38 -23.61
CA ARG A 451 15.47 13.62 -24.33
C ARG A 451 16.30 14.54 -23.44
N GLN A 452 15.90 14.72 -22.18
CA GLN A 452 16.65 15.55 -21.24
C GLN A 452 18.04 14.96 -20.96
N TRP A 453 18.15 13.66 -20.72
CA TRP A 453 19.44 13.00 -20.49
C TRP A 453 20.35 13.08 -21.70
N TYR A 454 19.82 12.91 -22.90
CA TYR A 454 20.58 13.14 -24.14
C TYR A 454 21.14 14.56 -24.19
N GLY A 455 20.32 15.56 -23.82
CA GLY A 455 20.74 16.96 -23.73
C GLY A 455 21.91 17.19 -22.75
N TYR A 456 21.81 16.58 -21.54
CA TYR A 456 22.84 16.74 -20.51
C TYR A 456 24.12 15.94 -20.79
N LEU A 457 24.01 14.69 -21.24
CA LEU A 457 25.15 13.79 -21.40
C LEU A 457 25.90 14.01 -22.71
N ILE A 458 25.17 14.23 -23.83
CA ILE A 458 25.75 14.30 -25.16
C ILE A 458 25.90 15.76 -25.62
N GLN A 459 24.84 16.56 -25.51
CA GLN A 459 24.89 17.96 -25.92
C GLN A 459 25.54 18.87 -24.87
N LYS A 460 25.89 18.36 -23.70
CA LYS A 460 26.54 19.09 -22.59
C LYS A 460 25.79 20.38 -22.22
N ARG A 461 24.47 20.38 -22.25
CA ARG A 461 23.63 21.52 -21.84
C ARG A 461 23.99 21.95 -20.42
N PRO A 462 24.16 23.27 -20.15
CA PRO A 462 24.38 23.74 -18.79
C PRO A 462 23.12 23.51 -17.93
N PHE A 463 23.32 23.21 -16.65
CA PHE A 463 22.23 23.15 -15.68
C PHE A 463 21.71 24.55 -15.38
N THR A 464 20.42 24.72 -15.19
CA THR A 464 19.83 25.99 -14.77
C THR A 464 20.22 26.33 -13.32
N SER A 465 20.26 27.59 -12.94
CA SER A 465 20.65 28.04 -11.60
C SER A 465 19.77 27.45 -10.49
N SER A 466 18.47 27.27 -10.74
CA SER A 466 17.55 26.58 -9.83
C SER A 466 17.87 25.09 -9.62
N GLU A 467 18.49 24.45 -10.61
CA GLU A 467 18.92 23.05 -10.55
C GLU A 467 20.20 22.86 -9.75
N ILE A 468 21.06 23.89 -9.70
CA ILE A 468 22.33 23.90 -8.95
C ILE A 468 22.07 24.06 -7.44
N VAL A 469 21.08 24.84 -7.03
CA VAL A 469 20.72 25.06 -5.63
C VAL A 469 20.27 23.75 -4.95
N VAL A 470 19.54 22.89 -5.65
CA VAL A 470 19.13 21.58 -5.13
C VAL A 470 20.31 20.65 -4.88
N MET A 471 21.42 20.85 -5.58
CA MET A 471 22.62 20.00 -5.45
C MET A 471 23.61 20.48 -4.38
N ALA A 472 23.64 21.77 -4.09
CA ALA A 472 24.52 22.37 -3.09
C ALA A 472 24.07 22.05 -1.65
N GLY A 473 22.79 21.73 -1.43
CA GLY A 473 22.24 21.32 -0.14
C GLY A 473 22.68 19.92 0.34
N GLY A 474 23.35 19.15 -0.51
CA GLY A 474 23.87 17.79 -0.17
C GLY A 474 25.32 17.74 0.30
N GLY A 475 25.97 18.86 0.51
CA GLY A 475 27.36 18.93 0.96
C GLY A 475 27.55 20.00 2.03
N SER A 476 27.73 19.55 3.27
CA SER A 476 28.20 20.33 4.42
C SER A 476 27.42 21.62 4.73
N ALA A 477 26.65 21.61 5.79
CA ALA A 477 25.91 22.74 6.37
C ALA A 477 26.81 23.82 7.01
N GLY A 478 27.98 24.05 6.46
CA GLY A 478 28.90 25.12 6.89
C GLY A 478 29.21 26.04 5.72
N ASN A 479 28.56 27.20 5.65
CA ASN A 479 28.83 28.33 4.75
C ASN A 479 27.92 28.53 3.52
N LEU A 480 26.61 28.47 3.68
CA LEU A 480 25.69 28.99 2.64
C LEU A 480 24.80 30.15 3.17
N HIS A 481 25.38 31.03 3.97
CA HIS A 481 24.74 32.30 4.37
C HIS A 481 25.13 33.49 3.49
N ALA A 482 25.75 33.28 2.36
CA ALA A 482 26.13 34.39 1.47
C ALA A 482 25.66 34.13 0.04
N THR A 483 24.81 35.05 -0.42
CA THR A 483 24.35 35.28 -1.80
C THR A 483 23.10 34.55 -2.25
N VAL A 484 21.97 34.81 -1.61
CA VAL A 484 20.70 34.90 -2.32
C VAL A 484 20.39 36.39 -2.50
N THR A 485 20.61 36.91 -3.69
CA THR A 485 20.18 38.25 -4.06
C THR A 485 18.64 38.28 -4.10
N GLN A 486 18.10 39.34 -3.59
CA GLN A 486 16.76 39.58 -3.07
C GLN A 486 15.66 39.79 -4.13
N ASP A 487 15.85 39.42 -5.39
CA ASP A 487 14.98 39.92 -6.48
C ASP A 487 13.99 38.94 -7.10
N ASP A 488 13.89 37.63 -6.69
CA ASP A 488 12.95 36.73 -7.34
C ASP A 488 12.19 35.75 -6.42
N ALA A 489 12.09 36.00 -5.13
CA ALA A 489 11.40 35.08 -4.24
C ALA A 489 10.37 35.76 -3.35
N GLY A 490 9.19 35.94 -3.84
CA GLY A 490 7.96 36.16 -3.05
C GLY A 490 7.54 34.95 -2.23
N PHE A 491 8.48 34.14 -1.70
CA PHE A 491 8.20 33.00 -0.84
C PHE A 491 8.94 33.14 0.50
N ARG A 492 8.31 33.83 1.43
CA ARG A 492 8.69 33.75 2.83
C ARG A 492 8.00 32.55 3.45
N LEU A 493 8.76 31.56 3.87
CA LEU A 493 8.31 30.60 4.86
C LEU A 493 8.06 31.36 6.17
N PRO A 494 6.91 31.20 6.83
CA PRO A 494 6.71 31.75 8.16
C PRO A 494 7.66 31.05 9.13
N HIS A 495 8.53 31.84 9.76
CA HIS A 495 9.31 31.38 10.89
C HIS A 495 8.38 31.03 12.04
N GLY A 496 8.57 29.88 12.59
CA GLY A 496 8.28 29.58 13.99
C GLY A 496 6.83 29.24 14.31
N THR A 497 6.61 27.99 14.43
CA THR A 497 6.11 27.35 15.67
C THR A 497 6.28 25.86 15.45
N GLY A 498 7.05 25.22 16.31
CA GLY A 498 7.30 23.80 16.29
C GLY A 498 5.99 23.03 16.29
N CYS A 499 5.91 22.10 15.35
CA CYS A 499 4.94 21.01 15.38
C CYS A 499 5.72 19.72 15.20
N CYS A 500 5.92 19.02 16.32
CA CYS A 500 6.15 17.59 16.35
C CYS A 500 4.98 16.83 15.74
#